data_861bab4dcd4ff9ac7568754bc233d2a5
#
_entry.id   861bab4dcd4ff9ac7568754bc233d2a5
#
_cell.length_a   1.000
_cell.length_b   1.000
_cell.length_c   1.000
_cell.angle_alpha   90.00
_cell.angle_beta   90.00
_cell.angle_gamma   90.00
#
_symmetry.space_group_name_H-M   'P 1'
#
loop_
_entity.id
_entity.type
_entity.pdbx_description
1 polymer ?
#
loop_
_entity_poly.entity_id
_entity_poly.type
_entity_poly.pdbx_seq_one_letter_code
_entity_poly.pdbx_strand_id
1 'polypeptide(L)'
;MTRKTNYCLGIMIAGLLMSSCNSATTSDDLQKDADTVAVADNDGFEQIFDGKTLNGWEGDTAYWRAEEGSLVGEVTPEKLLKSNTFIIYKGGEPKDFELKLEFKITEAGNSGINYRSVLFDGVPYALKGYQADIDGKNNYTGQNYEERGRTTLAYRGQKVTIPNKPGESQKNAWTAAIIDGSLGSSDSLKALIKSNDWNTCHLIIKGNHLQHYINGILMSDVTDEDTTNRKMEGLLGIQVHVGPPMQVHYRNIMLKNL
;
A
#
# COMPACT_ATOMS: atom_id res chain seq x y z
N MET A 1 -69.93 -7.91 13.85
CA MET A 1 -70.33 -7.82 15.27
C MET A 1 -69.36 -6.87 15.96
N THR A 2 -69.93 -5.72 16.19
CA THR A 2 -69.95 -4.86 17.42
C THR A 2 -68.58 -4.35 17.86
N ARG A 3 -68.29 -3.05 17.60
CA ARG A 3 -68.59 -1.80 18.36
C ARG A 3 -67.93 -1.79 19.75
N LYS A 4 -67.11 -0.76 20.04
CA LYS A 4 -67.36 0.58 20.62
C LYS A 4 -66.04 1.27 20.91
N THR A 5 -65.66 2.43 20.45
CA THR A 5 -66.05 3.81 20.79
C THR A 5 -66.02 4.15 22.29
N ASN A 6 -65.20 5.12 22.67
CA ASN A 6 -65.51 6.36 23.42
C ASN A 6 -64.24 7.03 23.91
N TYR A 7 -63.90 8.29 23.51
CA TYR A 7 -64.28 9.63 24.03
C TYR A 7 -63.68 9.94 25.39
N CYS A 8 -63.01 10.94 25.55
CA CYS A 8 -63.09 12.41 25.71
C CYS A 8 -62.06 12.82 26.76
N LEU A 9 -61.45 13.91 26.76
CA LEU A 9 -61.72 15.30 27.11
C LEU A 9 -60.45 15.98 27.51
N GLY A 10 -59.99 16.90 27.02
CA GLY A 10 -59.74 18.27 26.87
C GLY A 10 -59.69 19.10 28.17
N ILE A 11 -58.56 19.82 28.37
CA ILE A 11 -58.54 21.08 29.11
C ILE A 11 -57.53 22.02 28.49
N MET A 12 -58.01 23.12 27.98
CA MET A 12 -57.21 24.34 27.70
C MET A 12 -56.92 25.08 29.01
N ILE A 13 -55.76 25.68 29.11
CA ILE A 13 -55.60 26.93 29.85
C ILE A 13 -54.60 27.81 29.08
N ALA A 14 -55.05 29.04 28.87
CA ALA A 14 -54.43 30.13 28.14
C ALA A 14 -53.47 30.95 29.02
N GLY A 15 -52.55 31.61 28.33
CA GLY A 15 -52.20 32.99 28.67
C GLY A 15 -50.81 33.21 29.27
N LEU A 16 -49.89 33.82 28.61
CA LEU A 16 -49.60 35.24 28.71
C LEU A 16 -48.44 35.62 27.76
N LEU A 17 -48.71 36.62 26.96
CA LEU A 17 -47.76 37.38 26.13
C LEU A 17 -46.84 38.22 27.03
N MET A 18 -45.54 38.16 26.76
CA MET A 18 -44.68 39.32 26.99
C MET A 18 -43.75 39.49 25.77
N SER A 19 -43.99 40.57 25.09
CA SER A 19 -43.19 41.16 24.03
C SER A 19 -41.94 41.81 24.63
N SER A 20 -40.76 41.60 24.06
CA SER A 20 -39.69 42.58 24.17
C SER A 20 -38.78 42.50 22.92
N CYS A 21 -38.49 43.70 22.45
CA CYS A 21 -37.91 44.10 21.18
C CYS A 21 -36.43 43.74 20.98
N ASN A 22 -36.14 43.51 19.73
CA ASN A 22 -35.02 44.05 18.91
C ASN A 22 -33.57 43.91 19.35
N SER A 23 -32.84 43.18 18.54
CA SER A 23 -31.64 43.72 17.86
C SER A 23 -31.28 42.82 16.69
N ALA A 24 -31.39 43.39 15.50
CA ALA A 24 -30.80 42.84 14.29
C ALA A 24 -29.30 42.92 14.38
N THR A 25 -28.61 41.78 14.33
CA THR A 25 -27.22 41.71 13.96
C THR A 25 -27.09 40.72 12.82
N THR A 26 -26.75 41.28 11.69
CA THR A 26 -26.25 40.60 10.50
C THR A 26 -25.07 39.72 10.88
N SER A 27 -25.18 38.44 10.72
CA SER A 27 -24.08 37.50 10.75
C SER A 27 -23.95 36.84 9.38
N ASP A 28 -23.31 37.57 8.47
CA ASP A 28 -22.38 36.95 7.55
C ASP A 28 -21.20 36.50 8.39
N ASP A 29 -21.07 35.20 8.65
CA ASP A 29 -19.80 34.61 9.03
C ASP A 29 -19.81 33.10 8.79
N LEU A 30 -19.12 32.74 7.69
CA LEU A 30 -18.15 31.66 7.65
C LEU A 30 -18.68 30.26 8.02
N GLN A 31 -19.30 29.65 7.06
CA GLN A 31 -19.27 28.21 6.91
C GLN A 31 -17.80 27.80 6.67
N LYS A 32 -17.07 27.65 7.75
CA LYS A 32 -15.76 27.04 7.75
C LYS A 32 -15.98 25.56 7.73
N ASP A 33 -15.77 24.96 6.57
CA ASP A 33 -15.73 23.52 6.38
C ASP A 33 -14.72 22.93 7.38
N ALA A 34 -15.26 22.35 8.43
CA ALA A 34 -14.50 21.54 9.37
C ALA A 34 -14.55 20.09 8.92
N ASP A 35 -13.91 19.76 7.80
CA ASP A 35 -13.41 18.41 7.54
C ASP A 35 -12.14 18.19 8.36
N THR A 36 -12.25 18.30 9.67
CA THR A 36 -11.30 17.63 10.56
C THR A 36 -11.65 16.16 10.59
N VAL A 37 -11.08 15.42 9.63
CA VAL A 37 -10.91 13.98 9.79
C VAL A 37 -10.20 13.79 11.11
N ALA A 38 -10.88 13.19 12.07
CA ALA A 38 -10.28 12.74 13.32
C ALA A 38 -9.15 11.77 12.92
N VAL A 39 -7.91 12.24 13.00
CA VAL A 39 -6.73 11.39 12.88
C VAL A 39 -6.79 10.45 14.08
N ALA A 40 -7.23 9.21 13.86
CA ALA A 40 -7.02 8.16 14.83
C ALA A 40 -5.52 8.16 15.14
N ASP A 41 -5.17 7.99 16.41
CA ASP A 41 -3.78 7.86 16.86
C ASP A 41 -3.18 6.59 16.23
N ASN A 42 -2.64 6.74 15.05
CA ASN A 42 -2.11 5.66 14.22
C ASN A 42 -0.67 5.31 14.56
N ASP A 43 -0.24 5.56 15.80
CA ASP A 43 1.12 5.24 16.27
C ASP A 43 2.21 5.81 15.34
N GLY A 44 1.99 7.05 14.86
CA GLY A 44 2.89 7.79 13.97
C GLY A 44 2.79 7.43 12.50
N PHE A 45 1.79 6.64 12.09
CA PHE A 45 1.51 6.38 10.68
C PHE A 45 0.66 7.49 10.06
N GLU A 46 1.07 7.91 8.87
CA GLU A 46 0.34 8.87 8.02
C GLU A 46 -0.29 8.12 6.83
N GLN A 47 -1.54 8.44 6.53
CA GLN A 47 -2.19 7.90 5.33
C GLN A 47 -1.67 8.67 4.09
N ILE A 48 -1.02 7.95 3.17
CA ILE A 48 -0.40 8.53 1.98
C ILE A 48 -1.21 8.31 0.68
N PHE A 49 -2.39 7.72 0.78
CA PHE A 49 -3.37 7.59 -0.30
C PHE A 49 -4.76 7.95 0.24
N ASP A 50 -5.41 8.93 -0.39
CA ASP A 50 -6.68 9.49 0.09
C ASP A 50 -7.91 8.61 -0.19
N GLY A 51 -7.72 7.49 -0.90
CA GLY A 51 -8.80 6.58 -1.31
C GLY A 51 -9.69 7.11 -2.45
N LYS A 52 -9.40 8.28 -3.00
CA LYS A 52 -10.29 8.96 -3.96
C LYS A 52 -9.60 9.43 -5.23
N THR A 53 -8.36 9.88 -5.11
CA THR A 53 -7.61 10.52 -6.21
C THR A 53 -6.19 9.97 -6.31
N LEU A 54 -5.50 10.29 -7.42
CA LEU A 54 -4.07 10.03 -7.55
C LEU A 54 -3.20 11.17 -6.99
N ASN A 55 -3.77 12.09 -6.21
CA ASN A 55 -2.99 13.18 -5.60
C ASN A 55 -1.88 12.59 -4.72
N GLY A 56 -0.67 13.11 -4.88
CA GLY A 56 0.51 12.59 -4.19
C GLY A 56 1.14 11.34 -4.84
N TRP A 57 0.59 10.89 -5.99
CA TRP A 57 1.09 9.76 -6.74
C TRP A 57 1.25 10.11 -8.23
N GLU A 58 2.29 9.62 -8.86
CA GLU A 58 2.58 9.86 -10.28
C GLU A 58 2.85 8.54 -11.02
N GLY A 59 2.13 8.32 -12.11
CA GLY A 59 2.26 7.12 -12.95
C GLY A 59 1.47 7.27 -14.24
N ASP A 60 1.55 6.28 -15.12
CA ASP A 60 0.79 6.27 -16.36
C ASP A 60 -0.69 5.98 -16.07
N THR A 61 -1.54 7.00 -16.23
CA THR A 61 -2.99 6.91 -16.03
C THR A 61 -3.70 6.00 -17.04
N ALA A 62 -2.99 5.51 -18.05
CA ALA A 62 -3.48 4.44 -18.89
C ALA A 62 -3.59 3.09 -18.14
N TYR A 63 -2.83 2.92 -17.07
CA TYR A 63 -2.76 1.70 -16.28
C TYR A 63 -3.14 1.92 -14.81
N TRP A 64 -3.13 3.17 -14.32
CA TRP A 64 -3.37 3.49 -12.92
C TRP A 64 -4.56 4.43 -12.74
N ARG A 65 -5.41 4.13 -11.76
CA ARG A 65 -6.53 4.98 -11.35
C ARG A 65 -6.84 4.82 -9.85
N ALA A 66 -7.57 5.76 -9.31
CA ALA A 66 -8.21 5.63 -8.01
C ALA A 66 -9.67 5.20 -8.23
N GLU A 67 -10.09 4.11 -7.61
CA GLU A 67 -11.43 3.53 -7.77
C GLU A 67 -11.84 2.78 -6.51
N GLU A 68 -13.07 2.99 -6.04
CA GLU A 68 -13.67 2.29 -4.89
C GLU A 68 -12.76 2.21 -3.65
N GLY A 69 -12.12 3.33 -3.29
CA GLY A 69 -11.23 3.41 -2.13
C GLY A 69 -9.85 2.79 -2.35
N SER A 70 -9.52 2.36 -3.56
CA SER A 70 -8.28 1.69 -3.90
C SER A 70 -7.50 2.42 -4.99
N LEU A 71 -6.19 2.32 -4.91
CA LEU A 71 -5.26 2.53 -6.01
C LEU A 71 -5.28 1.28 -6.87
N VAL A 72 -5.77 1.39 -8.10
CA VAL A 72 -5.97 0.25 -9.01
C VAL A 72 -4.98 0.30 -10.15
N GLY A 73 -4.20 -0.77 -10.28
CA GLY A 73 -3.33 -1.02 -11.43
C GLY A 73 -3.93 -2.10 -12.33
N GLU A 74 -4.03 -1.82 -13.63
CA GLU A 74 -4.69 -2.73 -14.56
C GLU A 74 -3.98 -2.81 -15.92
N VAL A 75 -3.87 -4.03 -16.42
CA VAL A 75 -3.47 -4.34 -17.79
C VAL A 75 -4.62 -5.08 -18.46
N THR A 76 -5.15 -4.54 -19.56
CA THR A 76 -6.24 -5.15 -20.34
C THR A 76 -5.71 -5.83 -21.60
N PRO A 77 -6.48 -6.71 -22.26
CA PRO A 77 -6.09 -7.31 -23.53
C PRO A 77 -5.81 -6.29 -24.63
N GLU A 78 -6.52 -5.15 -24.60
CA GLU A 78 -6.40 -4.07 -25.58
C GLU A 78 -5.21 -3.15 -25.29
N LYS A 79 -4.67 -3.20 -24.07
CA LYS A 79 -3.62 -2.30 -23.59
C LYS A 79 -2.55 -3.08 -22.81
N LEU A 80 -1.78 -3.88 -23.53
CA LEU A 80 -0.68 -4.65 -22.95
C LEU A 80 0.54 -3.75 -22.71
N LEU A 81 1.24 -4.03 -21.60
CA LEU A 81 2.53 -3.40 -21.29
C LEU A 81 3.67 -3.97 -22.14
N LYS A 82 4.63 -3.11 -22.49
CA LYS A 82 5.92 -3.49 -23.09
C LYS A 82 7.04 -3.62 -22.06
N SER A 83 6.87 -3.02 -20.90
CA SER A 83 7.81 -3.03 -19.77
C SER A 83 7.04 -2.79 -18.48
N ASN A 84 7.61 -3.21 -17.34
CA ASN A 84 7.04 -2.89 -16.04
C ASN A 84 6.91 -1.39 -15.86
N THR A 85 5.76 -0.94 -15.35
CA THR A 85 5.48 0.46 -15.03
C THR A 85 5.03 0.58 -13.58
N PHE A 86 5.24 1.75 -13.00
CA PHE A 86 4.98 2.00 -11.58
C PHE A 86 4.11 3.23 -11.41
N ILE A 87 3.34 3.23 -10.30
CA ILE A 87 2.86 4.48 -9.73
C ILE A 87 3.75 4.84 -8.55
N ILE A 88 4.25 6.08 -8.54
CA ILE A 88 5.34 6.55 -7.69
C ILE A 88 4.80 7.55 -6.68
N TYR A 89 5.05 7.32 -5.40
CA TYR A 89 4.72 8.26 -4.33
C TYR A 89 5.58 9.53 -4.44
N LYS A 90 4.95 10.71 -4.35
CA LYS A 90 5.60 12.02 -4.52
C LYS A 90 5.83 12.76 -3.21
N GLY A 91 5.47 12.16 -2.08
CA GLY A 91 5.62 12.79 -0.76
C GLY A 91 7.03 12.68 -0.15
N GLY A 92 8.01 12.12 -0.91
CA GLY A 92 9.40 12.04 -0.48
C GLY A 92 10.07 10.73 -0.83
N GLU A 93 11.31 10.60 -0.38
CA GLU A 93 12.17 9.42 -0.56
C GLU A 93 12.46 8.78 0.81
N PRO A 94 11.60 7.85 1.29
CA PRO A 94 11.75 7.28 2.62
C PRO A 94 13.09 6.55 2.79
N LYS A 95 13.75 6.82 3.93
CA LYS A 95 15.01 6.22 4.31
C LYS A 95 14.80 5.02 5.22
N ASP A 96 14.47 5.28 6.48
CA ASP A 96 14.06 4.29 7.45
C ASP A 96 12.56 4.48 7.68
N PHE A 97 11.76 3.43 7.49
CA PHE A 97 10.32 3.56 7.52
C PHE A 97 9.60 2.24 7.83
N GLU A 98 8.35 2.37 8.22
CA GLU A 98 7.37 1.31 8.16
C GLU A 98 6.30 1.67 7.12
N LEU A 99 5.91 0.71 6.29
CA LEU A 99 4.81 0.85 5.34
C LEU A 99 3.78 -0.26 5.60
N LYS A 100 2.55 0.13 5.85
CA LYS A 100 1.41 -0.78 5.96
C LYS A 100 0.43 -0.52 4.85
N LEU A 101 -0.10 -1.57 4.24
CA LEU A 101 -1.17 -1.47 3.24
C LEU A 101 -1.93 -2.79 3.12
N GLU A 102 -3.03 -2.75 2.40
CA GLU A 102 -3.76 -3.93 1.96
C GLU A 102 -3.68 -4.05 0.44
N PHE A 103 -3.57 -5.29 -0.04
CA PHE A 103 -3.57 -5.58 -1.47
C PHE A 103 -4.50 -6.75 -1.81
N LYS A 104 -5.03 -6.71 -3.03
CA LYS A 104 -5.76 -7.80 -3.67
C LYS A 104 -5.34 -7.86 -5.13
N ILE A 105 -5.04 -9.04 -5.65
CA ILE A 105 -4.54 -9.23 -7.01
C ILE A 105 -5.21 -10.40 -7.69
N THR A 106 -5.50 -10.26 -8.99
CA THR A 106 -6.05 -11.35 -9.82
C THR A 106 -5.03 -12.47 -10.00
N GLU A 107 -5.48 -13.69 -10.23
CA GLU A 107 -4.64 -14.91 -10.31
C GLU A 107 -3.48 -14.76 -11.31
N ALA A 108 -3.71 -14.17 -12.47
CA ALA A 108 -2.68 -13.97 -13.49
C ALA A 108 -1.75 -12.77 -13.21
N GLY A 109 -2.04 -11.99 -12.16
CA GLY A 109 -1.34 -10.76 -11.86
C GLY A 109 0.05 -10.98 -11.29
N ASN A 110 0.92 -10.00 -11.60
CA ASN A 110 2.23 -9.82 -10.96
C ASN A 110 2.42 -8.34 -10.67
N SER A 111 2.87 -8.03 -9.48
CA SER A 111 3.04 -6.71 -8.93
C SER A 111 4.13 -6.71 -7.86
N GLY A 112 4.34 -5.58 -7.20
CA GLY A 112 5.28 -5.45 -6.08
C GLY A 112 5.32 -4.04 -5.56
N ILE A 113 5.82 -3.90 -4.34
CA ILE A 113 6.04 -2.62 -3.70
C ILE A 113 7.53 -2.32 -3.75
N ASN A 114 7.92 -1.37 -4.60
CA ASN A 114 9.30 -0.92 -4.73
C ASN A 114 9.61 0.16 -3.69
N TYR A 115 10.78 0.09 -3.11
CA TYR A 115 11.27 1.05 -2.13
C TYR A 115 12.77 1.29 -2.28
N ARG A 116 13.24 2.44 -1.78
CA ARG A 116 14.63 2.90 -1.94
C ARG A 116 15.09 2.76 -3.39
N SER A 117 14.18 3.10 -4.30
CA SER A 117 14.38 2.93 -5.74
C SER A 117 14.81 4.22 -6.41
N VAL A 118 15.37 4.09 -7.60
CA VAL A 118 15.65 5.21 -8.51
C VAL A 118 14.87 5.02 -9.81
N LEU A 119 14.62 6.09 -10.53
CA LEU A 119 14.08 6.01 -11.89
C LEU A 119 15.04 5.23 -12.78
N PHE A 120 14.48 4.38 -13.63
CA PHE A 120 15.26 3.66 -14.64
C PHE A 120 15.22 4.42 -15.96
N ASP A 121 16.39 4.83 -16.43
CA ASP A 121 16.52 5.68 -17.60
C ASP A 121 15.94 5.05 -18.89
N GLY A 122 15.32 5.88 -19.71
CA GLY A 122 14.79 5.50 -21.01
C GLY A 122 13.44 4.75 -20.98
N VAL A 123 12.89 4.45 -19.81
CA VAL A 123 11.58 3.79 -19.66
C VAL A 123 10.71 4.63 -18.71
N PRO A 124 9.63 5.27 -19.20
CA PRO A 124 8.76 6.08 -18.36
C PRO A 124 8.20 5.31 -17.17
N TYR A 125 8.21 5.94 -16.00
CA TYR A 125 7.70 5.37 -14.74
C TYR A 125 8.29 4.00 -14.36
N ALA A 126 9.45 3.63 -14.88
CA ALA A 126 10.14 2.42 -14.46
C ALA A 126 11.07 2.70 -13.28
N LEU A 127 11.07 1.78 -12.31
CA LEU A 127 11.92 1.85 -11.13
C LEU A 127 12.99 0.74 -11.14
N LYS A 128 14.09 1.03 -10.44
CA LYS A 128 15.16 0.10 -10.10
C LYS A 128 15.43 0.19 -8.61
N GLY A 129 15.31 -0.91 -7.88
CA GLY A 129 15.54 -0.96 -6.44
C GLY A 129 14.89 -2.15 -5.76
N TYR A 130 14.86 -2.17 -4.43
CA TYR A 130 14.25 -3.25 -3.67
C TYR A 130 12.74 -3.35 -3.94
N GLN A 131 12.23 -4.57 -3.89
CA GLN A 131 10.82 -4.87 -4.11
C GLN A 131 10.32 -5.95 -3.15
N ALA A 132 9.20 -5.69 -2.52
CA ALA A 132 8.38 -6.71 -1.89
C ALA A 132 7.46 -7.29 -2.97
N ASP A 133 7.73 -8.51 -3.41
CA ASP A 133 7.02 -9.15 -4.50
C ASP A 133 5.60 -9.56 -4.09
N ILE A 134 4.67 -9.38 -5.03
CA ILE A 134 3.25 -9.74 -4.93
C ILE A 134 2.81 -10.36 -6.26
N ASP A 135 2.29 -11.59 -6.22
CA ASP A 135 1.72 -12.24 -7.41
C ASP A 135 0.46 -13.03 -7.08
N GLY A 136 -0.45 -13.16 -8.04
CA GLY A 136 -1.76 -13.76 -7.83
C GLY A 136 -1.72 -15.27 -7.57
N LYS A 137 -0.69 -15.98 -8.02
CA LYS A 137 -0.47 -17.40 -7.75
C LYS A 137 0.30 -17.65 -6.46
N ASN A 138 0.71 -16.58 -5.79
CA ASN A 138 1.52 -16.62 -4.57
C ASN A 138 2.81 -17.46 -4.71
N ASN A 139 3.43 -17.44 -5.90
CA ASN A 139 4.72 -18.09 -6.11
C ASN A 139 5.87 -17.23 -5.55
N TYR A 140 5.72 -15.91 -5.68
CA TYR A 140 6.72 -14.92 -5.32
C TYR A 140 6.32 -14.05 -4.15
N THR A 141 5.01 -13.94 -3.83
CA THR A 141 4.51 -13.08 -2.74
C THR A 141 5.24 -13.36 -1.45
N GLY A 142 5.81 -12.28 -0.87
CA GLY A 142 6.57 -12.31 0.38
C GLY A 142 8.08 -12.50 0.24
N GLN A 143 8.62 -12.68 -0.99
CA GLN A 143 10.07 -12.64 -1.20
C GLN A 143 10.59 -11.21 -1.24
N ASN A 144 11.90 -11.03 -1.01
CA ASN A 144 12.63 -9.80 -1.22
C ASN A 144 13.36 -9.87 -2.56
N TYR A 145 13.01 -8.99 -3.47
CA TYR A 145 13.57 -8.89 -4.81
C TYR A 145 14.24 -7.54 -5.01
N GLU A 146 15.12 -7.42 -5.96
CA GLU A 146 15.65 -6.13 -6.41
C GLU A 146 15.39 -5.96 -7.90
N GLU A 147 14.38 -5.17 -8.22
CA GLU A 147 13.94 -4.88 -9.59
C GLU A 147 15.08 -4.25 -10.40
N ARG A 148 15.39 -4.82 -11.56
CA ARG A 148 16.48 -4.37 -12.45
C ARG A 148 17.86 -4.32 -11.78
N GLY A 149 18.03 -5.04 -10.66
CA GLY A 149 19.24 -5.11 -9.86
C GLY A 149 19.72 -6.54 -9.66
N ARG A 150 19.94 -6.89 -8.39
CA ARG A 150 20.48 -8.19 -7.97
C ARG A 150 19.48 -9.36 -8.05
N THR A 151 18.23 -9.10 -8.45
CA THR A 151 17.12 -10.07 -8.51
C THR A 151 16.70 -10.58 -7.13
N THR A 152 16.39 -11.86 -6.91
CA THR A 152 15.95 -12.34 -5.60
C THR A 152 17.09 -12.31 -4.60
N LEU A 153 16.91 -11.54 -3.54
CA LEU A 153 17.81 -11.44 -2.39
C LEU A 153 17.46 -12.49 -1.32
N ALA A 154 16.17 -12.69 -1.07
CA ALA A 154 15.66 -13.75 -0.19
C ALA A 154 14.35 -14.28 -0.70
N TYR A 155 14.22 -15.60 -0.83
CA TYR A 155 12.93 -16.24 -1.08
C TYR A 155 12.06 -16.20 0.19
N ARG A 156 10.75 -16.35 0.00
CA ARG A 156 9.81 -16.54 1.12
C ARG A 156 10.27 -17.67 2.02
N GLY A 157 10.34 -17.39 3.33
CA GLY A 157 10.79 -18.33 4.35
C GLY A 157 12.26 -18.23 4.70
N GLN A 158 13.01 -17.30 4.09
CA GLN A 158 14.43 -17.14 4.34
C GLN A 158 14.77 -15.93 5.19
N LYS A 159 15.76 -16.12 6.07
CA LYS A 159 16.56 -15.07 6.66
C LYS A 159 17.94 -15.09 5.99
N VAL A 160 18.38 -13.91 5.47
CA VAL A 160 19.52 -13.81 4.56
C VAL A 160 20.40 -12.63 4.92
N THR A 161 21.70 -12.82 4.87
CA THR A 161 22.71 -11.75 4.81
C THR A 161 23.27 -11.64 3.39
N ILE A 162 23.27 -10.44 2.83
CA ILE A 162 23.97 -10.11 1.58
C ILE A 162 25.30 -9.48 1.95
N PRO A 163 26.40 -10.22 1.91
CA PRO A 163 27.72 -9.70 2.31
C PRO A 163 28.28 -8.71 1.29
N ASN A 164 29.16 -7.83 1.74
CA ASN A 164 29.88 -6.88 0.89
C ASN A 164 30.97 -7.59 0.06
N LYS A 165 30.55 -8.41 -0.88
CA LYS A 165 31.42 -9.13 -1.83
C LYS A 165 30.79 -9.23 -3.21
N PRO A 166 31.58 -9.41 -4.27
CA PRO A 166 31.03 -9.61 -5.62
C PRO A 166 30.07 -10.78 -5.68
N GLY A 167 29.03 -10.61 -6.49
CA GLY A 167 28.04 -11.63 -6.84
C GLY A 167 27.48 -11.36 -8.22
N GLU A 168 26.63 -12.26 -8.70
CA GLU A 168 25.92 -12.13 -9.96
C GLU A 168 24.49 -12.65 -9.83
N SER A 169 23.61 -12.20 -10.70
CA SER A 169 22.27 -12.79 -10.84
C SER A 169 22.36 -14.10 -11.60
N GLN A 170 22.06 -15.20 -10.93
CA GLN A 170 22.01 -16.52 -11.55
C GLN A 170 20.69 -17.22 -11.20
N LYS A 171 19.98 -17.73 -12.22
CA LYS A 171 18.66 -18.36 -12.04
C LYS A 171 17.70 -17.51 -11.21
N ASN A 172 17.70 -16.20 -11.47
CA ASN A 172 16.87 -15.21 -10.77
C ASN A 172 17.14 -15.09 -9.25
N ALA A 173 18.38 -15.38 -8.81
CA ALA A 173 18.82 -15.21 -7.43
C ALA A 173 20.23 -14.60 -7.37
N TRP A 174 20.51 -13.84 -6.30
CA TRP A 174 21.84 -13.26 -6.07
C TRP A 174 22.80 -14.30 -5.48
N THR A 175 23.87 -14.61 -6.18
CA THR A 175 24.79 -15.71 -5.81
C THR A 175 25.59 -15.46 -4.55
N ALA A 176 25.77 -14.18 -4.15
CA ALA A 176 26.49 -13.83 -2.93
C ALA A 176 25.63 -13.95 -1.66
N ALA A 177 24.30 -14.15 -1.78
CA ALA A 177 23.39 -14.28 -0.65
C ALA A 177 23.76 -15.48 0.25
N ILE A 178 23.76 -15.25 1.57
CA ILE A 178 24.00 -16.28 2.59
C ILE A 178 22.70 -16.50 3.34
N ILE A 179 22.20 -17.72 3.34
CA ILE A 179 21.00 -18.08 4.10
C ILE A 179 21.41 -18.33 5.55
N ASP A 180 21.00 -17.43 6.46
CA ASP A 180 21.35 -17.50 7.88
C ASP A 180 20.35 -18.32 8.69
N GLY A 181 19.12 -18.48 8.16
CA GLY A 181 18.06 -19.18 8.87
C GLY A 181 16.78 -19.35 8.08
N SER A 182 15.82 -20.06 8.67
CA SER A 182 14.50 -20.33 8.15
C SER A 182 13.43 -19.65 8.99
N LEU A 183 12.47 -19.03 8.34
CA LEU A 183 11.25 -18.45 8.93
C LEU A 183 10.05 -19.42 8.81
N GLY A 184 10.27 -20.58 8.19
CA GLY A 184 9.28 -21.59 7.87
C GLY A 184 9.43 -22.09 6.44
N SER A 185 8.74 -23.18 6.07
CA SER A 185 8.77 -23.64 4.68
C SER A 185 8.00 -22.67 3.78
N SER A 186 8.48 -22.49 2.54
CA SER A 186 7.81 -21.63 1.57
C SER A 186 6.36 -22.01 1.35
N ASP A 187 6.03 -23.31 1.35
CA ASP A 187 4.67 -23.80 1.14
C ASP A 187 3.76 -23.53 2.35
N SER A 188 4.25 -23.72 3.58
CA SER A 188 3.47 -23.41 4.77
C SER A 188 3.17 -21.91 4.89
N LEU A 189 4.13 -21.06 4.54
CA LEU A 189 3.94 -19.61 4.50
C LEU A 189 3.03 -19.20 3.34
N LYS A 190 3.13 -19.83 2.17
CA LYS A 190 2.22 -19.62 1.04
C LYS A 190 0.77 -19.87 1.42
N ALA A 191 0.50 -20.91 2.20
CA ALA A 191 -0.86 -21.27 2.61
C ALA A 191 -1.55 -20.21 3.48
N LEU A 192 -0.80 -19.25 4.03
CA LEU A 192 -1.30 -18.12 4.83
C LEU A 192 -1.70 -16.92 3.97
N ILE A 193 -1.41 -16.94 2.67
CA ILE A 193 -1.71 -15.86 1.73
C ILE A 193 -3.06 -16.17 1.05
N LYS A 194 -3.99 -15.22 1.10
CA LYS A 194 -5.33 -15.39 0.53
C LYS A 194 -5.30 -15.09 -0.97
N SER A 195 -5.70 -16.06 -1.79
CA SER A 195 -5.77 -15.90 -3.24
C SER A 195 -6.99 -15.07 -3.64
N ASN A 196 -6.81 -14.07 -4.50
CA ASN A 196 -7.86 -13.18 -5.01
C ASN A 196 -8.71 -12.53 -3.91
N ASP A 197 -8.11 -12.29 -2.76
CA ASP A 197 -8.73 -11.64 -1.61
C ASP A 197 -7.74 -10.66 -0.97
N TRP A 198 -8.23 -9.83 -0.03
CA TRP A 198 -7.43 -8.84 0.66
C TRP A 198 -6.42 -9.47 1.62
N ASN A 199 -5.16 -9.11 1.44
CA ASN A 199 -4.04 -9.42 2.31
C ASN A 199 -3.44 -8.12 2.84
N THR A 200 -2.90 -8.15 4.05
CA THR A 200 -2.09 -7.05 4.58
C THR A 200 -0.63 -7.26 4.20
N CYS A 201 0.05 -6.17 3.83
CA CYS A 201 1.50 -6.12 3.72
C CYS A 201 2.03 -5.10 4.73
N HIS A 202 3.09 -5.47 5.47
CA HIS A 202 3.81 -4.58 6.35
C HIS A 202 5.30 -4.71 6.07
N LEU A 203 5.93 -3.62 5.66
CA LEU A 203 7.37 -3.52 5.46
C LEU A 203 7.98 -2.77 6.62
N ILE A 204 9.06 -3.32 7.21
CA ILE A 204 9.89 -2.64 8.22
C ILE A 204 11.29 -2.52 7.64
N ILE A 205 11.68 -1.30 7.30
CA ILE A 205 12.92 -1.00 6.61
C ILE A 205 13.73 -0.05 7.49
N LYS A 206 14.77 -0.57 8.13
CA LYS A 206 15.58 0.20 9.09
C LYS A 206 17.07 -0.06 8.88
N GLY A 207 17.84 1.00 8.60
CA GLY A 207 19.23 0.85 8.22
C GLY A 207 19.36 -0.07 7.00
N ASN A 208 20.16 -1.10 7.10
CA ASN A 208 20.34 -2.13 6.06
C ASN A 208 19.50 -3.40 6.32
N HIS A 209 18.53 -3.35 7.24
CA HIS A 209 17.66 -4.46 7.59
C HIS A 209 16.28 -4.27 6.96
N LEU A 210 15.84 -5.27 6.20
CA LEU A 210 14.66 -5.24 5.34
C LEU A 210 13.76 -6.43 5.68
N GLN A 211 12.59 -6.16 6.26
CA GLN A 211 11.65 -7.21 6.70
C GLN A 211 10.32 -7.05 5.98
N HIS A 212 9.83 -8.14 5.36
CA HIS A 212 8.55 -8.19 4.66
C HIS A 212 7.59 -9.12 5.39
N TYR A 213 6.45 -8.58 5.79
CA TYR A 213 5.36 -9.32 6.45
C TYR A 213 4.13 -9.36 5.55
N ILE A 214 3.49 -10.52 5.46
CA ILE A 214 2.16 -10.68 4.86
C ILE A 214 1.23 -11.28 5.92
N ASN A 215 0.06 -10.66 6.10
CA ASN A 215 -0.93 -11.05 7.10
C ASN A 215 -0.34 -11.19 8.53
N GLY A 216 0.60 -10.29 8.86
CA GLY A 216 1.28 -10.27 10.16
C GLY A 216 2.39 -11.31 10.32
N ILE A 217 2.67 -12.11 9.30
CA ILE A 217 3.71 -13.16 9.33
C ILE A 217 4.94 -12.70 8.56
N LEU A 218 6.12 -12.81 9.18
CA LEU A 218 7.40 -12.49 8.54
C LEU A 218 7.69 -13.50 7.42
N MET A 219 7.78 -12.99 6.20
CA MET A 219 7.97 -13.81 4.99
C MET A 219 9.41 -13.84 4.50
N SER A 220 10.12 -12.73 4.62
CA SER A 220 11.56 -12.63 4.31
C SER A 220 12.23 -11.62 5.23
N ASP A 221 13.48 -11.87 5.54
CA ASP A 221 14.31 -11.06 6.45
C ASP A 221 15.71 -10.94 5.82
N VAL A 222 16.08 -9.72 5.40
CA VAL A 222 17.36 -9.46 4.71
C VAL A 222 18.17 -8.44 5.47
N THR A 223 19.42 -8.78 5.78
CA THR A 223 20.46 -7.81 6.19
C THR A 223 21.39 -7.58 5.01
N ASP A 224 21.32 -6.38 4.40
CA ASP A 224 22.11 -6.05 3.22
C ASP A 224 23.39 -5.30 3.60
N GLU A 225 24.50 -6.02 3.67
CA GLU A 225 25.84 -5.46 3.96
C GLU A 225 26.59 -5.02 2.70
N ASP A 226 26.04 -5.27 1.49
CA ASP A 226 26.66 -4.91 0.22
C ASP A 226 26.65 -3.38 0.00
N THR A 227 27.70 -2.72 0.45
CA THR A 227 27.87 -1.26 0.35
C THR A 227 27.99 -0.77 -1.09
N THR A 228 28.25 -1.65 -2.05
CA THR A 228 28.36 -1.32 -3.47
C THR A 228 26.97 -1.14 -4.10
N ASN A 229 26.03 -2.03 -3.79
CA ASN A 229 24.74 -2.08 -4.47
C ASN A 229 23.57 -1.58 -3.62
N ARG A 230 23.62 -1.74 -2.30
CA ARG A 230 22.53 -1.36 -1.41
C ARG A 230 22.17 0.12 -1.53
N LYS A 231 20.88 0.41 -1.38
CA LYS A 231 20.33 1.76 -1.28
C LYS A 231 19.79 1.99 0.13
N MET A 232 20.03 3.20 0.65
CA MET A 232 19.63 3.56 2.01
C MET A 232 18.41 4.49 2.02
N GLU A 233 18.06 5.07 0.87
CA GLU A 233 16.92 5.96 0.64
C GLU A 233 16.53 5.91 -0.83
N GLY A 234 15.37 6.44 -1.19
CA GLY A 234 14.92 6.54 -2.57
C GLY A 234 13.40 6.41 -2.71
N LEU A 235 12.95 6.41 -3.95
CA LEU A 235 11.55 6.41 -4.32
C LEU A 235 10.80 5.19 -3.79
N LEU A 236 9.53 5.42 -3.41
CA LEU A 236 8.52 4.42 -3.14
C LEU A 236 7.57 4.33 -4.35
N GLY A 237 7.28 3.14 -4.83
CA GLY A 237 6.35 2.94 -5.94
C GLY A 237 5.72 1.56 -5.94
N ILE A 238 4.64 1.42 -6.69
CA ILE A 238 3.88 0.17 -6.81
C ILE A 238 3.84 -0.23 -8.28
N GLN A 239 4.07 -1.50 -8.55
CA GLN A 239 4.26 -2.04 -9.90
C GLN A 239 2.98 -2.59 -10.52
N VAL A 240 2.79 -2.38 -11.84
CA VAL A 240 2.08 -3.32 -12.75
C VAL A 240 3.13 -3.97 -13.65
N HIS A 241 3.15 -5.28 -13.64
CA HIS A 241 4.17 -6.07 -14.36
C HIS A 241 3.74 -6.35 -15.80
N VAL A 242 4.70 -6.35 -16.72
CA VAL A 242 4.49 -6.81 -18.09
C VAL A 242 4.06 -8.28 -18.08
N GLY A 243 2.98 -8.60 -18.78
CA GLY A 243 2.44 -9.98 -18.77
C GLY A 243 1.01 -10.05 -19.28
N PRO A 244 0.29 -11.09 -18.90
CA PRO A 244 -1.12 -11.23 -19.27
C PRO A 244 -1.98 -10.12 -18.64
N PRO A 245 -3.23 -9.94 -19.12
CA PRO A 245 -4.19 -9.07 -18.48
C PRO A 245 -4.34 -9.39 -17.01
N MET A 246 -4.34 -8.31 -16.18
CA MET A 246 -4.37 -8.43 -14.73
C MET A 246 -4.96 -7.18 -14.08
N GLN A 247 -5.36 -7.32 -12.82
CA GLN A 247 -5.75 -6.21 -11.99
C GLN A 247 -5.18 -6.39 -10.58
N VAL A 248 -4.66 -5.31 -10.00
CA VAL A 248 -4.21 -5.25 -8.62
C VAL A 248 -4.79 -4.02 -7.93
N HIS A 249 -5.22 -4.19 -6.70
CA HIS A 249 -5.79 -3.14 -5.86
C HIS A 249 -4.93 -2.97 -4.61
N TYR A 250 -4.70 -1.70 -4.23
CA TYR A 250 -4.03 -1.31 -2.99
C TYR A 250 -4.87 -0.28 -2.25
N ARG A 251 -5.03 -0.44 -0.94
CA ARG A 251 -5.75 0.51 -0.08
C ARG A 251 -5.12 0.62 1.30
N ASN A 252 -5.61 1.57 2.09
CA ASN A 252 -5.15 1.79 3.47
C ASN A 252 -3.62 1.92 3.53
N ILE A 253 -3.05 2.73 2.60
CA ILE A 253 -1.60 2.88 2.45
C ILE A 253 -1.11 3.88 3.50
N MET A 254 -0.40 3.37 4.50
CA MET A 254 0.06 4.09 5.67
C MET A 254 1.58 4.04 5.77
N LEU A 255 2.23 5.19 5.85
CA LEU A 255 3.68 5.34 5.95
C LEU A 255 4.06 5.97 7.30
N LYS A 256 5.11 5.44 7.93
CA LYS A 256 5.73 6.01 9.13
C LYS A 256 7.23 6.12 8.89
N ASN A 257 7.77 7.33 8.93
CA ASN A 257 9.22 7.55 8.96
C ASN A 257 9.75 7.25 10.36
N LEU A 258 10.92 6.57 10.44
CA LEU A 258 11.54 6.10 11.68
C LEU A 258 12.75 6.96 12.07
#